data_491520c680e97b096bd4600aa7dcecc7
#
_entry.id   491520c680e97b096bd4600aa7dcecc7
#
_cell.length_a   1.000
_cell.length_b   1.000
_cell.length_c   1.000
_cell.angle_alpha   90.00
_cell.angle_beta   90.00
_cell.angle_gamma   90.00
#
_symmetry.space_group_name_H-M   'P 1'
#
loop_
_entity.id
_entity.type
_entity.pdbx_description
1 polymer ?
#
loop_
_entity_poly.entity_id
_entity_poly.type
_entity_poly.pdbx_seq_one_letter_code
_entity_poly.pdbx_strand_id
1 'polypeptide(L)'
;MRRPERLIFVTAAFAALLALQGCATMNVSSHIERGVDFAQFRTWDFGPADALPTGDPRLDNNPFFKDYLEGAVGKALEGRHYARVMSGAPDLLVHYHANISKTFDVNGVDNRNGYCYDNCEPVIIEYEQGTIVLDVVDTHTNRVVWRGWAQESIDGIIDNQELLRKEVNKAVTRMMELFPRHL
;
A
#
# COMPACT_ATOMS: atom_id res chain seq x y z
N MET A 1 -27.47 -45.16 14.66
CA MET A 1 -27.49 -43.73 15.09
C MET A 1 -26.17 -43.10 14.73
N ARG A 2 -26.10 -42.28 13.68
CA ARG A 2 -24.87 -41.57 13.25
C ARG A 2 -24.73 -40.32 14.10
N ARG A 3 -23.58 -40.13 14.79
CA ARG A 3 -23.34 -39.06 15.73
C ARG A 3 -23.37 -37.70 15.03
N PRO A 4 -24.19 -36.73 15.46
CA PRO A 4 -24.32 -35.40 14.85
C PRO A 4 -23.04 -34.57 14.95
N GLU A 5 -22.17 -34.89 15.86
CA GLU A 5 -20.90 -34.19 16.10
C GLU A 5 -19.97 -34.15 14.87
N ARG A 6 -19.92 -35.23 14.07
CA ARG A 6 -19.09 -35.28 12.86
C ARG A 6 -19.59 -34.34 11.76
N LEU A 7 -20.88 -34.07 11.70
CA LEU A 7 -21.47 -33.18 10.71
C LEU A 7 -21.10 -31.72 11.02
N ILE A 8 -21.08 -31.34 12.31
CA ILE A 8 -20.74 -30.01 12.78
C ILE A 8 -19.25 -29.66 12.49
N PHE A 9 -18.36 -30.64 12.70
CA PHE A 9 -16.93 -30.44 12.41
C PHE A 9 -16.65 -30.30 10.90
N VAL A 10 -17.35 -31.01 10.06
CA VAL A 10 -17.17 -30.91 8.60
C VAL A 10 -17.72 -29.60 8.07
N THR A 11 -18.85 -29.10 8.56
CA THR A 11 -19.36 -27.76 8.16
C THR A 11 -18.51 -26.61 8.67
N ALA A 12 -17.95 -26.69 9.88
CA ALA A 12 -17.05 -25.68 10.40
C ALA A 12 -15.71 -25.62 9.62
N ALA A 13 -15.16 -26.77 9.25
CA ALA A 13 -13.95 -26.85 8.43
C ALA A 13 -14.18 -26.31 7.02
N PHE A 14 -15.34 -26.55 6.41
CA PHE A 14 -15.67 -26.05 5.08
C PHE A 14 -15.90 -24.53 5.08
N ALA A 15 -16.51 -23.99 6.12
CA ALA A 15 -16.69 -22.54 6.30
C ALA A 15 -15.33 -21.81 6.49
N ALA A 16 -14.38 -22.43 7.18
CA ALA A 16 -13.04 -21.88 7.36
C ALA A 16 -12.21 -21.85 6.06
N LEU A 17 -12.41 -22.82 5.15
CA LEU A 17 -11.74 -22.83 3.84
C LEU A 17 -12.27 -21.74 2.89
N LEU A 18 -13.51 -21.31 3.02
CA LEU A 18 -14.10 -20.27 2.17
C LEU A 18 -13.64 -18.84 2.54
N ALA A 19 -13.08 -18.65 3.73
CA ALA A 19 -12.54 -17.37 4.17
C ALA A 19 -11.17 -17.00 3.56
N LEU A 20 -10.53 -17.91 2.83
CA LEU A 20 -9.22 -17.73 2.22
C LEU A 20 -9.27 -17.22 0.77
N GLN A 21 -10.43 -16.95 0.22
CA GLN A 21 -10.59 -16.50 -1.17
C GLN A 21 -10.75 -14.99 -1.23
N GLY A 22 -9.72 -14.29 -1.67
CA GLY A 22 -9.86 -12.92 -2.14
C GLY A 22 -8.81 -11.94 -1.62
N CYS A 23 -7.53 -12.24 -1.80
CA CYS A 23 -6.52 -11.19 -1.75
C CYS A 23 -6.06 -10.89 -3.18
N ALA A 24 -6.58 -9.81 -3.77
CA ALA A 24 -5.80 -9.07 -4.75
C ALA A 24 -4.47 -8.74 -4.06
N THR A 25 -3.37 -9.29 -4.55
CA THR A 25 -2.09 -9.24 -3.84
C THR A 25 -1.44 -7.89 -4.09
N MET A 26 -1.67 -6.95 -3.17
CA MET A 26 -0.87 -5.72 -3.13
C MET A 26 0.61 -6.10 -3.07
N ASN A 27 1.39 -5.62 -4.01
CA ASN A 27 2.84 -5.78 -4.02
C ASN A 27 3.46 -4.67 -3.17
N VAL A 28 4.20 -5.05 -2.12
CA VAL A 28 4.84 -4.10 -1.19
C VAL A 28 6.30 -4.45 -1.02
N SER A 29 7.15 -3.43 -1.07
CA SER A 29 8.58 -3.59 -0.84
C SER A 29 9.18 -2.36 -0.18
N SER A 30 10.44 -2.44 0.26
CA SER A 30 11.17 -1.32 0.82
C SER A 30 12.66 -1.42 0.57
N HIS A 31 13.33 -0.27 0.66
CA HIS A 31 14.77 -0.13 0.67
C HIS A 31 15.21 0.64 1.91
N ILE A 32 16.26 0.17 2.58
CA ILE A 32 16.87 0.81 3.75
C ILE A 32 18.30 1.18 3.38
N GLU A 33 18.68 2.44 3.64
CA GLU A 33 20.06 2.87 3.47
C GLU A 33 20.97 2.16 4.45
N ARG A 34 22.12 1.67 3.97
CA ARG A 34 23.04 0.89 4.78
C ARG A 34 23.75 1.76 5.83
N GLY A 35 23.89 1.23 7.05
CA GLY A 35 24.65 1.87 8.12
C GLY A 35 23.88 2.97 8.86
N VAL A 36 22.59 3.15 8.59
CA VAL A 36 21.75 4.09 9.32
C VAL A 36 21.29 3.44 10.63
N ASP A 37 21.55 4.15 11.73
CA ASP A 37 20.99 3.79 13.04
C ASP A 37 19.68 4.52 13.27
N PHE A 38 18.56 3.82 13.08
CA PHE A 38 17.23 4.38 13.30
C PHE A 38 16.92 4.69 14.77
N ALA A 39 17.68 4.14 15.70
CA ALA A 39 17.48 4.42 17.13
C ALA A 39 17.88 5.85 17.53
N GLN A 40 18.59 6.58 16.68
CA GLN A 40 18.96 7.99 16.94
C GLN A 40 17.83 8.98 16.67
N PHE A 41 16.87 8.64 15.79
CA PHE A 41 15.78 9.52 15.41
C PHE A 41 14.62 9.44 16.41
N ARG A 42 14.03 10.59 16.75
CA ARG A 42 12.91 10.70 17.70
C ARG A 42 11.71 11.42 17.11
N THR A 43 11.98 12.37 16.24
CA THR A 43 11.00 13.32 15.73
C THR A 43 10.85 13.25 14.23
N TRP A 44 9.65 13.56 13.77
CA TRP A 44 9.37 13.60 12.34
C TRP A 44 8.33 14.66 12.00
N ASP A 45 8.26 15.03 10.72
CA ASP A 45 7.16 15.78 10.11
C ASP A 45 7.07 15.43 8.63
N PHE A 46 6.00 15.90 7.97
CA PHE A 46 5.95 15.85 6.53
C PHE A 46 6.86 16.92 5.91
N GLY A 47 7.47 16.58 4.79
CA GLY A 47 8.16 17.53 3.96
C GLY A 47 7.21 18.60 3.42
N PRO A 48 7.76 19.75 2.94
CA PRO A 48 6.94 20.80 2.36
C PRO A 48 6.02 20.26 1.26
N ALA A 49 4.85 20.88 1.14
CA ALA A 49 3.76 20.44 0.23
C ALA A 49 4.10 20.53 -1.28
N ASP A 50 5.32 20.94 -1.62
CA ASP A 50 5.89 20.91 -2.97
C ASP A 50 6.19 19.47 -3.46
N ALA A 51 5.59 18.47 -2.78
CA ALA A 51 5.55 17.11 -3.30
C ALA A 51 5.07 17.16 -4.75
N LEU A 52 5.86 16.59 -5.63
CA LEU A 52 5.57 16.49 -7.05
C LEU A 52 4.11 16.05 -7.24
N PRO A 53 3.36 16.70 -8.15
CA PRO A 53 2.00 16.25 -8.44
C PRO A 53 2.03 14.77 -8.75
N THR A 54 0.96 14.06 -8.37
CA THR A 54 0.86 12.61 -8.59
C THR A 54 0.87 12.26 -10.09
N GLY A 55 0.63 13.26 -10.93
CA GLY A 55 0.47 13.10 -12.37
C GLY A 55 -0.92 12.64 -12.79
N ASP A 56 -1.82 12.40 -11.82
CA ASP A 56 -3.22 12.10 -12.08
C ASP A 56 -4.14 13.11 -11.38
N PRO A 57 -4.93 13.90 -12.14
CA PRO A 57 -5.81 14.91 -11.57
C PRO A 57 -6.84 14.38 -10.58
N ARG A 58 -7.20 13.09 -10.66
CA ARG A 58 -8.13 12.45 -9.73
C ARG A 58 -7.56 12.32 -8.32
N LEU A 59 -6.24 12.21 -8.21
CA LEU A 59 -5.53 12.21 -6.92
C LEU A 59 -5.12 13.63 -6.50
N ASP A 60 -4.55 14.42 -7.43
CA ASP A 60 -4.05 15.76 -7.14
C ASP A 60 -5.15 16.70 -6.63
N ASN A 61 -6.37 16.56 -7.17
CA ASN A 61 -7.54 17.34 -6.77
C ASN A 61 -8.38 16.67 -5.67
N ASN A 62 -7.94 15.55 -5.10
CA ASN A 62 -8.67 14.83 -4.07
C ASN A 62 -8.10 15.12 -2.67
N PRO A 63 -8.70 16.06 -1.91
CA PRO A 63 -8.21 16.41 -0.58
C PRO A 63 -8.27 15.23 0.39
N PHE A 64 -9.22 14.31 0.20
CA PHE A 64 -9.37 13.14 1.05
C PHE A 64 -8.22 12.14 0.88
N PHE A 65 -7.64 12.00 -0.33
CA PHE A 65 -6.49 11.14 -0.55
C PHE A 65 -5.31 11.56 0.33
N LYS A 66 -4.99 12.85 0.34
CA LYS A 66 -3.95 13.42 1.19
C LYS A 66 -4.22 13.13 2.66
N ASP A 67 -5.43 13.44 3.14
CA ASP A 67 -5.81 13.24 4.55
C ASP A 67 -5.72 11.78 4.97
N TYR A 68 -6.15 10.85 4.12
CA TYR A 68 -6.06 9.42 4.38
C TYR A 68 -4.62 8.93 4.47
N LEU A 69 -3.77 9.38 3.54
CA LEU A 69 -2.37 8.99 3.50
C LEU A 69 -1.60 9.57 4.68
N GLU A 70 -1.71 10.87 4.92
CA GLU A 70 -1.02 11.54 6.02
C GLU A 70 -1.50 11.02 7.38
N GLY A 71 -2.81 10.79 7.55
CA GLY A 71 -3.35 10.20 8.76
C GLY A 71 -2.86 8.78 9.02
N ALA A 72 -2.75 7.94 7.98
CA ALA A 72 -2.24 6.59 8.10
C ALA A 72 -0.73 6.55 8.45
N VAL A 73 0.07 7.41 7.80
CA VAL A 73 1.51 7.54 8.08
C VAL A 73 1.73 8.04 9.50
N GLY A 74 1.01 9.10 9.91
CA GLY A 74 1.11 9.65 11.26
C GLY A 74 0.84 8.60 12.32
N LYS A 75 -0.29 7.89 12.21
CA LYS A 75 -0.63 6.80 13.12
C LYS A 75 0.43 5.69 13.17
N ALA A 76 1.02 5.36 12.02
CA ALA A 76 2.03 4.32 11.93
C ALA A 76 3.37 4.71 12.59
N LEU A 77 3.80 5.97 12.44
CA LEU A 77 5.02 6.49 13.05
C LEU A 77 4.85 6.73 14.57
N GLU A 78 3.71 7.30 14.98
CA GLU A 78 3.38 7.46 16.41
C GLU A 78 3.32 6.11 17.13
N GLY A 79 2.73 5.09 16.49
CA GLY A 79 2.71 3.72 17.02
C GLY A 79 4.11 3.07 17.13
N ARG A 80 5.14 3.70 16.55
CA ARG A 80 6.56 3.34 16.66
C ARG A 80 7.36 4.30 17.53
N HIS A 81 6.66 5.13 18.30
CA HIS A 81 7.25 6.10 19.24
C HIS A 81 8.04 7.26 18.60
N TYR A 82 7.77 7.56 17.32
CA TYR A 82 8.25 8.80 16.71
C TYR A 82 7.24 9.92 16.98
N ALA A 83 7.70 11.04 17.53
CA ALA A 83 6.86 12.19 17.83
C ALA A 83 6.79 13.13 16.62
N ARG A 84 5.57 13.49 16.20
CA ARG A 84 5.41 14.53 15.18
C ARG A 84 5.67 15.90 15.77
N VAL A 85 6.50 16.72 15.09
CA VAL A 85 6.77 18.11 15.49
C VAL A 85 6.23 19.07 14.43
N MET A 86 5.41 20.02 14.87
CA MET A 86 4.79 21.02 13.99
C MET A 86 5.62 22.31 13.90
N SER A 87 6.68 22.41 14.70
CA SER A 87 7.57 23.59 14.74
C SER A 87 8.98 23.16 15.11
N GLY A 88 9.97 23.72 14.43
CA GLY A 88 11.37 23.34 14.58
C GLY A 88 11.84 22.40 13.47
N ALA A 89 13.07 21.90 13.61
CA ALA A 89 13.62 20.92 12.67
C ALA A 89 13.37 19.51 13.21
N PRO A 90 12.58 18.66 12.54
CA PRO A 90 12.45 17.25 12.89
C PRO A 90 13.73 16.49 12.52
N ASP A 91 13.93 15.31 13.12
CA ASP A 91 15.02 14.41 12.71
C ASP A 91 14.76 13.80 11.33
N LEU A 92 13.49 13.50 11.05
CA LEU A 92 13.05 12.86 9.81
C LEU A 92 11.98 13.69 9.10
N LEU A 93 12.10 13.79 7.78
CA LEU A 93 11.02 14.27 6.92
C LEU A 93 10.44 13.11 6.11
N VAL A 94 9.11 13.05 6.05
CA VAL A 94 8.39 12.10 5.22
C VAL A 94 7.88 12.80 3.97
N HIS A 95 8.29 12.30 2.82
CA HIS A 95 7.74 12.66 1.52
C HIS A 95 6.94 11.51 0.97
N TYR A 96 5.90 11.80 0.22
CA TYR A 96 5.14 10.77 -0.47
C TYR A 96 4.90 11.13 -1.93
N HIS A 97 4.84 10.11 -2.75
CA HIS A 97 4.50 10.21 -4.16
C HIS A 97 3.42 9.17 -4.46
N ALA A 98 2.47 9.54 -5.30
CA ALA A 98 1.49 8.60 -5.82
C ALA A 98 1.45 8.73 -7.34
N ASN A 99 1.19 7.62 -8.02
CA ASN A 99 1.06 7.58 -9.46
C ASN A 99 0.01 6.54 -9.85
N ILE A 100 -0.71 6.82 -10.93
CA ILE A 100 -1.60 5.87 -11.58
C ILE A 100 -1.06 5.60 -12.97
N SER A 101 -0.89 4.34 -13.30
CA SER A 101 -0.45 3.89 -14.60
C SER A 101 -1.42 2.85 -15.17
N LYS A 102 -1.57 2.85 -16.50
CA LYS A 102 -2.27 1.80 -17.20
C LYS A 102 -1.34 0.62 -17.41
N THR A 103 -1.81 -0.56 -17.04
CA THR A 103 -1.06 -1.81 -17.13
C THR A 103 -1.90 -2.84 -17.88
N PHE A 104 -1.24 -3.76 -18.56
CA PHE A 104 -1.89 -4.82 -19.33
C PHE A 104 -1.61 -6.16 -18.67
N ASP A 105 -2.66 -6.93 -18.41
CA ASP A 105 -2.50 -8.33 -18.01
C ASP A 105 -2.40 -9.21 -19.26
N VAL A 106 -1.18 -9.67 -19.53
CA VAL A 106 -0.89 -10.58 -20.65
C VAL A 106 -1.14 -12.03 -20.27
N ASN A 107 -1.20 -12.34 -18.96
CA ASN A 107 -1.36 -13.70 -18.45
C ASN A 107 -2.83 -14.13 -18.36
N GLY A 108 -3.76 -13.18 -18.39
CA GLY A 108 -5.21 -13.47 -18.42
C GLY A 108 -5.65 -14.20 -19.69
N VAL A 109 -4.80 -14.19 -20.73
CA VAL A 109 -5.07 -14.84 -22.01
C VAL A 109 -4.98 -16.36 -21.91
N ASP A 110 -3.99 -16.90 -21.16
CA ASP A 110 -3.71 -18.33 -21.14
C ASP A 110 -4.53 -19.12 -20.11
N ASN A 111 -5.09 -18.45 -19.09
CA ASN A 111 -5.73 -19.15 -17.97
C ASN A 111 -7.25 -19.34 -18.10
N ARG A 112 -7.91 -18.65 -19.03
CA ARG A 112 -9.38 -18.75 -19.17
C ARG A 112 -9.87 -19.86 -20.07
N ASN A 113 -9.06 -20.31 -21.03
CA ASN A 113 -9.46 -21.32 -21.99
C ASN A 113 -8.27 -22.22 -22.31
N GLY A 114 -8.08 -23.25 -21.47
CA GLY A 114 -7.18 -24.33 -21.87
C GLY A 114 -7.56 -24.83 -23.27
N TYR A 115 -6.70 -24.62 -24.25
CA TYR A 115 -6.88 -24.98 -25.65
C TYR A 115 -8.06 -24.29 -26.37
N CYS A 116 -7.74 -23.28 -27.11
CA CYS A 116 -8.63 -22.60 -28.03
C CYS A 116 -8.68 -23.39 -29.35
N TYR A 117 -9.84 -23.89 -29.71
CA TYR A 117 -10.01 -24.65 -30.96
C TYR A 117 -10.42 -23.83 -32.16
N ASP A 118 -10.93 -22.61 -31.96
CA ASP A 118 -11.34 -21.69 -33.06
C ASP A 118 -11.35 -20.23 -32.59
N ASN A 119 -10.76 -19.32 -33.39
CA ASN A 119 -10.78 -17.85 -33.22
C ASN A 119 -10.42 -17.30 -31.82
N CYS A 120 -9.25 -17.67 -31.33
CA CYS A 120 -8.72 -17.09 -30.11
C CYS A 120 -8.03 -15.75 -30.38
N GLU A 121 -8.74 -14.69 -30.28
CA GLU A 121 -8.13 -13.37 -30.17
C GLU A 121 -7.62 -13.17 -28.74
N PRO A 122 -6.36 -12.75 -28.55
CA PRO A 122 -5.86 -12.40 -27.24
C PRO A 122 -6.66 -11.23 -26.68
N VAL A 123 -7.38 -11.48 -25.58
CA VAL A 123 -8.07 -10.40 -24.85
C VAL A 123 -7.03 -9.72 -23.98
N ILE A 124 -6.57 -8.56 -24.41
CA ILE A 124 -5.73 -7.69 -23.61
C ILE A 124 -6.63 -7.03 -22.56
N ILE A 125 -6.45 -7.37 -21.29
CA ILE A 125 -7.16 -6.70 -20.20
C ILE A 125 -6.29 -5.54 -19.74
N GLU A 126 -6.75 -4.32 -20.02
CA GLU A 126 -6.18 -3.09 -19.48
C GLU A 126 -6.76 -2.85 -18.09
N TYR A 127 -5.91 -2.53 -17.12
CA TYR A 127 -6.31 -2.13 -15.78
C TYR A 127 -5.46 -0.98 -15.27
N GLU A 128 -6.01 -0.20 -14.34
CA GLU A 128 -5.28 0.87 -13.68
C GLU A 128 -4.51 0.33 -12.46
N GLN A 129 -3.22 0.64 -12.41
CA GLN A 129 -2.35 0.32 -11.29
C GLN A 129 -1.98 1.58 -10.54
N GLY A 130 -2.33 1.63 -9.26
CA GLY A 130 -1.89 2.66 -8.33
C GLY A 130 -0.57 2.28 -7.67
N THR A 131 0.31 3.24 -7.54
CA THR A 131 1.57 3.12 -6.79
C THR A 131 1.66 4.25 -5.78
N ILE A 132 1.93 3.91 -4.51
CA ILE A 132 2.29 4.87 -3.46
C ILE A 132 3.74 4.61 -3.08
N VAL A 133 4.54 5.66 -2.99
CA VAL A 133 5.92 5.64 -2.49
C VAL A 133 6.01 6.55 -1.29
N LEU A 134 6.66 6.09 -0.22
CA LEU A 134 7.02 6.87 0.96
C LEU A 134 8.53 6.95 1.07
N ASP A 135 9.07 8.16 1.14
CA ASP A 135 10.48 8.45 1.38
C ASP A 135 10.64 9.05 2.76
N VAL A 136 11.53 8.48 3.55
CA VAL A 136 11.94 9.04 4.84
C VAL A 136 13.35 9.57 4.69
N VAL A 137 13.49 10.86 4.93
CA VAL A 137 14.72 11.63 4.75
C VAL A 137 15.28 12.03 6.11
N ASP A 138 16.54 11.75 6.37
CA ASP A 138 17.29 12.29 7.50
C ASP A 138 17.60 13.77 7.23
N THR A 139 17.12 14.66 8.08
CA THR A 139 17.26 16.12 7.91
C THR A 139 18.70 16.63 8.10
N HIS A 140 19.52 15.90 8.86
CA HIS A 140 20.90 16.28 9.11
C HIS A 140 21.81 16.01 7.91
N THR A 141 21.54 14.89 7.20
CA THR A 141 22.34 14.48 6.05
C THR A 141 21.67 14.78 4.72
N ASN A 142 20.41 15.15 4.74
CA ASN A 142 19.53 15.35 3.57
C ASN A 142 19.52 14.13 2.63
N ARG A 143 19.56 12.93 3.20
CA ARG A 143 19.54 11.66 2.44
C ARG A 143 18.29 10.86 2.75
N VAL A 144 17.78 10.18 1.74
CA VAL A 144 16.72 9.18 1.93
C VAL A 144 17.31 8.00 2.71
N VAL A 145 16.84 7.77 3.92
CA VAL A 145 17.28 6.67 4.80
C VAL A 145 16.40 5.44 4.69
N TRP A 146 15.16 5.63 4.26
CA TRP A 146 14.23 4.55 3.98
C TRP A 146 13.26 4.95 2.86
N ARG A 147 12.95 4.01 1.99
CA ARG A 147 11.92 4.13 0.95
C ARG A 147 11.04 2.90 0.99
N GLY A 148 9.73 3.10 1.09
CA GLY A 148 8.72 2.05 0.93
C GLY A 148 7.85 2.32 -0.28
N TRP A 149 7.36 1.26 -0.93
CA TRP A 149 6.37 1.42 -1.99
C TRP A 149 5.36 0.28 -1.99
N ALA A 150 4.15 0.62 -2.39
CA ALA A 150 3.04 -0.31 -2.54
C ALA A 150 2.37 -0.11 -3.90
N GLN A 151 2.04 -1.21 -4.57
CA GLN A 151 1.36 -1.24 -5.86
C GLN A 151 0.16 -2.19 -5.81
N GLU A 152 -0.96 -1.76 -6.35
CA GLU A 152 -2.19 -2.57 -6.44
C GLU A 152 -3.04 -2.11 -7.64
N SER A 153 -3.91 -3.00 -8.15
CA SER A 153 -4.97 -2.58 -9.07
C SER A 153 -5.95 -1.67 -8.33
N ILE A 154 -6.33 -0.58 -8.98
CA ILE A 154 -7.19 0.45 -8.39
C ILE A 154 -8.51 0.63 -9.15
N ASP A 155 -8.87 -0.33 -10.01
CA ASP A 155 -10.11 -0.29 -10.78
C ASP A 155 -11.32 -0.12 -9.86
N GLY A 156 -12.08 0.97 -10.05
CA GLY A 156 -13.24 1.32 -9.24
C GLY A 156 -12.95 1.80 -7.82
N ILE A 157 -11.67 1.97 -7.43
CA ILE A 157 -11.29 2.40 -6.08
C ILE A 157 -11.31 3.93 -5.96
N ILE A 158 -10.79 4.65 -6.95
CA ILE A 158 -10.59 6.11 -6.85
C ILE A 158 -11.90 6.86 -6.70
N ASP A 159 -12.94 6.43 -7.39
CA ASP A 159 -14.25 7.07 -7.38
C ASP A 159 -15.08 6.70 -6.13
N ASN A 160 -14.59 5.75 -5.31
CA ASN A 160 -15.23 5.32 -4.08
C ASN A 160 -14.38 5.71 -2.86
N GLN A 161 -14.79 6.76 -2.15
CA GLN A 161 -14.02 7.31 -1.02
C GLN A 161 -13.78 6.30 0.11
N GLU A 162 -14.72 5.41 0.38
CA GLU A 162 -14.55 4.39 1.43
C GLU A 162 -13.53 3.32 1.02
N LEU A 163 -13.57 2.87 -0.24
CA LEU A 163 -12.57 1.94 -0.78
C LEU A 163 -11.20 2.61 -0.86
N LEU A 164 -11.12 3.85 -1.33
CA LEU A 164 -9.88 4.62 -1.39
C LEU A 164 -9.23 4.71 -0.01
N ARG A 165 -10.01 5.11 1.01
CA ARG A 165 -9.54 5.17 2.39
C ARG A 165 -9.01 3.83 2.88
N LYS A 166 -9.75 2.77 2.63
CA LYS A 166 -9.37 1.40 3.03
C LYS A 166 -8.06 0.96 2.37
N GLU A 167 -7.92 1.15 1.06
CA GLU A 167 -6.75 0.68 0.33
C GLU A 167 -5.52 1.55 0.62
N VAL A 168 -5.66 2.87 0.79
CA VAL A 168 -4.57 3.75 1.25
C VAL A 168 -4.07 3.33 2.63
N ASN A 169 -4.99 3.12 3.59
CA ASN A 169 -4.61 2.64 4.93
C ASN A 169 -3.91 1.28 4.89
N LYS A 170 -4.38 0.34 4.07
CA LYS A 170 -3.78 -0.97 3.88
C LYS A 170 -2.36 -0.84 3.29
N ALA A 171 -2.18 -0.02 2.24
CA ALA A 171 -0.91 0.22 1.61
C ALA A 171 0.12 0.78 2.60
N VAL A 172 -0.24 1.86 3.30
CA VAL A 172 0.64 2.47 4.32
C VAL A 172 0.97 1.49 5.43
N THR A 173 -0.03 0.77 5.97
CA THR A 173 0.20 -0.21 7.04
C THR A 173 1.23 -1.25 6.61
N ARG A 174 1.06 -1.84 5.43
CA ARG A 174 1.97 -2.88 4.91
C ARG A 174 3.36 -2.34 4.60
N MET A 175 3.48 -1.12 4.04
CA MET A 175 4.79 -0.48 3.84
C MET A 175 5.48 -0.25 5.19
N MET A 176 4.75 0.27 6.17
CA MET A 176 5.31 0.57 7.48
C MET A 176 5.66 -0.68 8.30
N GLU A 177 5.11 -1.85 8.02
CA GLU A 177 5.59 -3.11 8.60
C GLU A 177 7.05 -3.39 8.26
N LEU A 178 7.52 -2.87 7.11
CA LEU A 178 8.91 -2.98 6.63
C LEU A 178 9.80 -1.83 7.14
N PHE A 179 9.22 -0.80 7.78
CA PHE A 179 9.98 0.30 8.36
C PHE A 179 10.71 -0.18 9.63
N PRO A 180 11.97 0.22 9.85
CA PRO A 180 12.74 -0.18 11.03
C PRO A 180 12.03 0.16 12.33
N ARG A 181 12.11 -0.77 13.30
CA ARG A 181 11.56 -0.54 14.63
C ARG A 181 12.62 0.12 15.51
N HIS A 182 12.20 1.00 16.41
CA HIS A 182 13.01 1.35 17.57
C HIS A 182 13.19 0.09 18.41
N LEU A 183 14.39 -0.36 18.59
CA LEU A 183 14.76 -1.39 19.55
C LEU A 183 15.09 -0.75 20.89
#